data_aac947667e9e165b0141b78ecf3ef58b
#
_entry.id   aac947667e9e165b0141b78ecf3ef58b
#
_cell.length_a   1.000
_cell.length_b   1.000
_cell.length_c   1.000
_cell.angle_alpha   90.00
_cell.angle_beta   90.00
_cell.angle_gamma   90.00
#
_symmetry.space_group_name_H-M   'P 1'
#
loop_
_entity.id
_entity.type
_entity.pdbx_description
1 polymer ?
#
loop_
_entity_poly.entity_id
_entity_poly.type
_entity_poly.pdbx_seq_one_letter_code
_entity_poly.pdbx_strand_id
1 'polypeptide(L)'
;MPPETSDEGDDRIGRALRALGQEGISGLDDLWQAMLAELSAKKHGAPASTLAAPPDQGAGAVRTGDGVLVSSKKLVMEVYHDPAGNYSVCGYAERLRKSFGEIYLGLDKGAEYDAQSSKVNAAIQAISERDSFNLALSETRNVLASLSNPAAFEIQDVCDQVLAALCIIWFDLPDDSTVLAGGFRPSNLLPPARCPGDFTAPSAYTFMPDPEFLVALTGQRLGHILKEDVTKFVSERRSPANPLQGVLSRAIFSAFPNTSDQDDIIARTIIGVMMGFLPTVEGNVIATVRAWQKDATFTALQQQLAGGAEPDLYLRACAVLKVPLKQAMQLNPVPNAVWRTAVKEHTLGDTNPVQVHPGDKVAIGIASATREDLANKITDVFAVFGGDRREHPHPTHACPGYAMAMGVLLGIIAGVMDPGPGGAHP
;
A
#
# COMPACT_ATOMS: atom_id res chain seq x y z
N MET A 1 6.05 8.60 41.86
CA MET A 1 6.80 7.56 41.14
C MET A 1 6.21 7.51 39.76
N PRO A 2 6.95 7.80 38.67
CA PRO A 2 6.48 7.59 37.31
C PRO A 2 6.57 6.09 36.97
N PRO A 3 5.74 5.56 36.05
CA PRO A 3 5.80 4.16 35.68
C PRO A 3 7.01 3.90 34.76
N GLU A 4 7.87 3.00 35.21
CA GLU A 4 8.92 2.35 34.40
C GLU A 4 8.25 1.35 33.46
N THR A 5 8.04 1.67 32.18
CA THR A 5 7.48 0.74 31.20
C THR A 5 7.98 0.92 29.75
N SER A 6 9.25 1.19 29.51
CA SER A 6 9.77 1.17 28.13
C SER A 6 11.05 0.36 27.92
N ASP A 7 11.73 -0.07 28.97
CA ASP A 7 13.07 -0.67 28.86
C ASP A 7 13.10 -2.22 28.79
N GLU A 8 12.04 -2.90 29.28
CA GLU A 8 12.06 -4.39 29.30
C GLU A 8 11.86 -5.06 27.94
N GLY A 9 11.14 -4.41 27.01
CA GLY A 9 10.93 -4.94 25.65
C GLY A 9 12.19 -4.89 24.79
N ASP A 10 12.90 -3.80 24.90
CA ASP A 10 14.13 -3.54 24.11
C ASP A 10 15.27 -4.44 24.55
N ASP A 11 15.36 -4.74 25.84
CA ASP A 11 16.39 -5.62 26.40
C ASP A 11 16.12 -7.11 26.08
N ARG A 12 14.87 -7.55 25.94
CA ARG A 12 14.54 -8.93 25.52
C ARG A 12 14.96 -9.21 24.08
N ILE A 13 14.68 -8.28 23.17
CA ILE A 13 15.09 -8.40 21.76
C ILE A 13 16.60 -8.29 21.64
N GLY A 14 17.23 -7.36 22.33
CA GLY A 14 18.68 -7.23 22.38
C GLY A 14 19.37 -8.49 22.96
N ARG A 15 18.77 -9.17 23.94
CA ARG A 15 19.27 -10.45 24.45
C ARG A 15 19.07 -11.57 23.43
N ALA A 16 17.91 -11.65 22.77
CA ALA A 16 17.64 -12.63 21.73
C ALA A 16 18.60 -12.48 20.55
N LEU A 17 18.83 -11.24 20.07
CA LEU A 17 19.77 -10.95 18.99
C LEU A 17 21.23 -11.27 19.39
N ARG A 18 21.63 -11.03 20.64
CA ARG A 18 22.94 -11.41 21.16
C ARG A 18 23.11 -12.92 21.28
N ALA A 19 22.08 -13.64 21.76
CA ALA A 19 22.07 -15.09 21.82
C ALA A 19 22.19 -15.73 20.44
N LEU A 20 21.45 -15.23 19.45
CA LEU A 20 21.48 -15.68 18.06
C LEU A 20 22.81 -15.38 17.37
N GLY A 21 23.47 -14.27 17.71
CA GLY A 21 24.83 -13.98 17.25
C GLY A 21 25.88 -14.97 17.77
N GLN A 22 25.57 -15.72 18.83
CA GLN A 22 26.40 -16.79 19.39
C GLN A 22 26.10 -18.17 18.78
N GLU A 23 24.89 -18.39 18.23
CA GLU A 23 24.44 -19.67 17.65
C GLU A 23 24.64 -19.78 16.13
N GLY A 24 25.06 -18.70 15.45
CA GLY A 24 25.32 -18.66 14.03
C GLY A 24 24.13 -18.27 13.14
N ILE A 25 24.36 -18.30 11.81
CA ILE A 25 23.45 -17.76 10.79
C ILE A 25 22.07 -18.46 10.77
N SER A 26 22.00 -19.76 11.08
CA SER A 26 20.75 -20.52 11.09
C SER A 26 19.73 -20.00 12.10
N GLY A 27 20.20 -19.60 13.29
CA GLY A 27 19.32 -19.04 14.32
C GLY A 27 18.72 -17.67 13.94
N LEU A 28 19.45 -16.87 13.15
CA LEU A 28 18.92 -15.59 12.63
C LEU A 28 17.83 -15.82 11.58
N ASP A 29 17.95 -16.85 10.77
CA ASP A 29 16.95 -17.21 9.77
C ASP A 29 15.65 -17.70 10.43
N ASP A 30 15.75 -18.52 11.47
CA ASP A 30 14.59 -19.00 12.24
C ASP A 30 13.87 -17.86 12.95
N LEU A 31 14.61 -16.92 13.56
CA LEU A 31 14.03 -15.72 14.16
C LEU A 31 13.34 -14.86 13.10
N TRP A 32 13.97 -14.68 11.95
CA TRP A 32 13.41 -13.90 10.85
C TRP A 32 12.12 -14.53 10.32
N GLN A 33 12.06 -15.84 10.13
CA GLN A 33 10.86 -16.56 9.73
C GLN A 33 9.75 -16.47 10.80
N ALA A 34 10.11 -16.60 12.08
CA ALA A 34 9.15 -16.40 13.17
C ALA A 34 8.59 -14.97 13.20
N MET A 35 9.44 -13.96 12.95
CA MET A 35 9.01 -12.56 12.84
C MET A 35 8.10 -12.32 11.64
N LEU A 36 8.42 -12.89 10.47
CA LEU A 36 7.57 -12.81 9.28
C LEU A 36 6.22 -13.51 9.48
N ALA A 37 6.23 -14.69 10.12
CA ALA A 37 5.02 -15.41 10.46
C ALA A 37 4.14 -14.61 11.45
N GLU A 38 4.74 -13.97 12.45
CA GLU A 38 4.03 -13.12 13.40
C GLU A 38 3.47 -11.86 12.75
N LEU A 39 4.24 -11.21 11.85
CA LEU A 39 3.76 -10.08 11.03
C LEU A 39 2.62 -10.51 10.11
N SER A 40 2.71 -11.69 9.51
CA SER A 40 1.66 -12.26 8.67
C SER A 40 0.41 -12.59 9.48
N ALA A 41 0.55 -13.17 10.67
CA ALA A 41 -0.56 -13.44 11.59
C ALA A 41 -1.21 -12.15 12.10
N LYS A 42 -0.43 -11.11 12.40
CA LYS A 42 -0.91 -9.77 12.79
C LYS A 42 -1.56 -9.01 11.63
N LYS A 43 -1.23 -9.29 10.36
CA LYS A 43 -1.99 -8.81 9.20
C LYS A 43 -3.48 -9.14 9.30
N HIS A 44 -3.84 -10.24 9.95
CA HIS A 44 -5.21 -10.72 10.09
C HIS A 44 -5.95 -10.18 11.31
N GLY A 45 -5.25 -9.54 12.22
CA GLY A 45 -5.78 -9.01 13.46
C GLY A 45 -5.00 -7.80 13.93
N ALA A 46 -4.62 -6.88 13.00
CA ALA A 46 -3.98 -5.64 13.41
C ALA A 46 -4.80 -5.05 14.56
N PRO A 47 -4.25 -4.90 15.78
CA PRO A 47 -4.91 -4.11 16.79
C PRO A 47 -5.14 -2.77 16.10
N ALA A 48 -6.39 -2.33 16.10
CA ALA A 48 -6.68 -0.96 15.76
C ALA A 48 -5.67 -0.13 16.55
N SER A 49 -4.71 0.50 15.85
CA SER A 49 -3.81 1.44 16.49
C SER A 49 -4.71 2.30 17.37
N THR A 50 -4.26 2.72 18.53
CA THR A 50 -4.98 3.66 19.39
C THR A 50 -5.39 4.93 18.63
N LEU A 51 -4.76 5.19 17.48
CA LEU A 51 -5.10 6.20 16.48
C LEU A 51 -6.33 5.84 15.61
N ALA A 52 -6.81 4.58 15.64
CA ALA A 52 -8.01 4.13 14.93
C ALA A 52 -9.25 4.06 15.84
N ALA A 53 -9.19 4.56 17.06
CA ALA A 53 -10.39 4.74 17.88
C ALA A 53 -11.36 5.64 17.09
N PRO A 54 -12.66 5.25 16.98
CA PRO A 54 -13.65 6.13 16.41
C PRO A 54 -13.61 7.44 17.21
N PRO A 55 -13.63 8.61 16.54
CA PRO A 55 -13.69 9.86 17.27
C PRO A 55 -14.95 9.84 18.12
N ASP A 56 -14.86 10.29 19.36
CA ASP A 56 -16.03 10.81 20.05
C ASP A 56 -16.65 11.82 19.06
N GLN A 57 -17.93 11.60 18.74
CA GLN A 57 -18.65 12.39 17.77
C GLN A 57 -18.53 13.89 18.13
N GLY A 58 -17.63 14.59 17.45
CA GLY A 58 -17.41 16.02 17.67
C GLY A 58 -15.95 16.49 17.75
N ALA A 59 -14.98 15.65 18.05
CA ALA A 59 -13.57 16.08 18.11
C ALA A 59 -12.91 15.89 16.73
N GLY A 60 -12.87 16.91 15.92
CA GLY A 60 -12.21 16.86 14.60
C GLY A 60 -10.68 16.72 14.66
N ALA A 61 -10.05 17.24 15.71
CA ALA A 61 -8.62 17.07 15.99
C ALA A 61 -8.41 16.84 17.49
N VAL A 62 -7.43 16.01 17.87
CA VAL A 62 -7.09 15.69 19.25
C VAL A 62 -5.58 15.65 19.41
N ARG A 63 -5.04 16.32 20.44
CA ARG A 63 -3.63 16.19 20.81
C ARG A 63 -3.40 14.87 21.52
N THR A 64 -2.43 14.10 21.06
CA THR A 64 -1.94 12.87 21.67
C THR A 64 -0.55 13.11 22.28
N GLY A 65 0.04 12.13 22.98
CA GLY A 65 1.36 12.29 23.59
C GLY A 65 2.45 12.70 22.61
N ASP A 66 2.39 12.19 21.38
CA ASP A 66 3.46 12.36 20.37
C ASP A 66 3.03 13.18 19.13
N GLY A 67 1.88 13.89 19.20
CA GLY A 67 1.43 14.68 18.08
C GLY A 67 -0.06 15.02 18.09
N VAL A 68 -0.64 15.12 16.90
CA VAL A 68 -2.05 15.46 16.72
C VAL A 68 -2.71 14.41 15.83
N LEU A 69 -3.85 13.87 16.27
CA LEU A 69 -4.73 13.04 15.46
C LEU A 69 -5.81 13.91 14.81
N VAL A 70 -5.95 13.80 13.51
CA VAL A 70 -7.01 14.44 12.72
C VAL A 70 -8.00 13.36 12.27
N SER A 71 -9.27 13.50 12.62
CA SER A 71 -10.27 12.43 12.45
C SER A 71 -11.53 12.82 11.68
N SER A 72 -11.89 14.11 11.57
CA SER A 72 -13.02 14.51 10.74
C SER A 72 -12.66 14.59 9.26
N LYS A 73 -13.60 14.29 8.37
CA LYS A 73 -13.41 14.38 6.91
C LYS A 73 -12.91 15.77 6.49
N LYS A 74 -13.52 16.84 7.01
CA LYS A 74 -13.13 18.22 6.71
C LYS A 74 -11.65 18.44 6.99
N LEU A 75 -11.18 18.12 8.19
CA LEU A 75 -9.81 18.38 8.60
C LEU A 75 -8.79 17.43 7.92
N VAL A 76 -9.17 16.18 7.66
CA VAL A 76 -8.36 15.25 6.87
C VAL A 76 -8.09 15.83 5.48
N MET A 77 -9.12 16.32 4.81
CA MET A 77 -8.96 16.94 3.50
C MET A 77 -8.20 18.26 3.56
N GLU A 78 -8.36 19.07 4.62
CA GLU A 78 -7.58 20.29 4.85
C GLU A 78 -6.09 19.98 4.98
N VAL A 79 -5.70 18.95 5.75
CA VAL A 79 -4.30 18.54 5.87
C VAL A 79 -3.75 18.00 4.54
N TYR A 80 -4.55 17.31 3.74
CA TYR A 80 -4.11 16.84 2.43
C TYR A 80 -3.89 17.98 1.44
N HIS A 81 -4.79 18.97 1.40
CA HIS A 81 -4.68 20.12 0.49
C HIS A 81 -3.59 21.09 0.90
N ASP A 82 -3.43 21.30 2.19
CA ASP A 82 -2.41 22.17 2.80
C ASP A 82 -2.16 23.49 2.04
N PRO A 83 -3.17 24.35 1.85
CA PRO A 83 -3.01 25.56 1.06
C PRO A 83 -2.05 26.56 1.70
N ALA A 84 -1.83 26.46 3.01
CA ALA A 84 -0.94 27.35 3.79
C ALA A 84 0.51 26.83 3.85
N GLY A 85 0.79 25.59 3.40
CA GLY A 85 2.08 24.95 3.50
C GLY A 85 2.50 24.73 4.96
N ASN A 86 1.59 24.21 5.77
CA ASN A 86 1.79 23.92 7.19
C ASN A 86 2.45 22.57 7.42
N TYR A 87 2.43 21.69 6.42
CA TYR A 87 2.83 20.31 6.55
C TYR A 87 3.88 19.91 5.52
N SER A 88 4.72 18.95 5.90
CA SER A 88 5.78 18.37 5.10
C SER A 88 5.71 16.84 5.16
N VAL A 89 6.22 16.19 4.12
CA VAL A 89 6.50 14.76 4.09
C VAL A 89 7.95 14.42 4.47
N CYS A 90 8.70 15.36 5.04
CA CYS A 90 10.11 15.17 5.43
C CYS A 90 10.32 13.96 6.36
N GLY A 91 9.32 13.62 7.19
CA GLY A 91 9.37 12.42 8.00
C GLY A 91 9.34 11.13 7.18
N TYR A 92 8.69 11.13 6.01
CA TYR A 92 8.80 10.00 5.06
C TYR A 92 10.20 9.94 4.47
N ALA A 93 10.80 11.07 4.09
CA ALA A 93 12.17 11.13 3.59
C ALA A 93 13.15 10.49 4.57
N GLU A 94 13.04 10.80 5.87
CA GLU A 94 13.88 10.21 6.90
C GLU A 94 13.71 8.68 6.97
N ARG A 95 12.48 8.18 6.96
CA ARG A 95 12.20 6.74 7.01
C ARG A 95 12.62 6.03 5.73
N LEU A 96 12.36 6.63 4.56
CA LEU A 96 12.82 6.12 3.27
C LEU A 96 14.34 6.00 3.24
N ARG A 97 15.07 6.99 3.74
CA ARG A 97 16.55 6.99 3.83
C ARG A 97 17.07 5.82 4.66
N LYS A 98 16.35 5.46 5.73
CA LYS A 98 16.69 4.32 6.59
C LYS A 98 16.27 2.96 6.01
N SER A 99 15.48 2.94 4.93
CA SER A 99 15.00 1.73 4.26
C SER A 99 15.73 1.56 2.92
N PHE A 100 15.22 2.08 1.83
CA PHE A 100 15.80 1.91 0.49
C PHE A 100 16.32 3.22 -0.14
N GLY A 101 16.19 4.35 0.53
CA GLY A 101 16.65 5.66 0.07
C GLY A 101 15.52 6.61 -0.34
N GLU A 102 15.83 7.90 -0.38
CA GLU A 102 14.86 8.96 -0.69
C GLU A 102 14.38 8.90 -2.14
N ILE A 103 13.11 9.24 -2.33
CA ILE A 103 12.44 9.40 -3.60
C ILE A 103 11.39 10.51 -3.48
N TYR A 104 10.75 10.87 -4.60
CA TYR A 104 9.73 11.92 -4.64
C TYR A 104 8.58 11.76 -3.62
N LEU A 105 8.32 10.56 -3.10
CA LEU A 105 7.31 10.34 -2.04
C LEU A 105 7.68 10.99 -0.71
N GLY A 106 8.96 11.26 -0.49
CA GLY A 106 9.49 11.99 0.67
C GLY A 106 9.80 13.47 0.38
N LEU A 107 9.55 13.96 -0.83
CA LEU A 107 9.79 15.34 -1.21
C LEU A 107 8.52 16.18 -1.13
N ASP A 108 8.64 17.37 -0.55
CA ASP A 108 7.58 18.38 -0.65
C ASP A 108 7.49 18.93 -2.08
N LYS A 109 6.36 19.57 -2.40
CA LYS A 109 6.16 20.15 -3.73
C LYS A 109 7.25 21.18 -4.06
N GLY A 110 7.88 20.99 -5.21
CA GLY A 110 8.94 21.83 -5.71
C GLY A 110 9.58 21.25 -6.96
N ALA A 111 10.59 21.94 -7.49
CA ALA A 111 11.23 21.56 -8.75
C ALA A 111 11.80 20.14 -8.74
N GLU A 112 12.36 19.69 -7.61
CA GLU A 112 12.90 18.34 -7.48
C GLU A 112 11.79 17.29 -7.46
N TYR A 113 10.72 17.51 -6.68
CA TYR A 113 9.52 16.66 -6.70
C TYR A 113 8.95 16.53 -8.11
N ASP A 114 8.77 17.67 -8.80
CA ASP A 114 8.21 17.69 -10.15
C ASP A 114 9.11 16.97 -11.14
N ALA A 115 10.44 17.15 -11.06
CA ALA A 115 11.40 16.48 -11.93
C ALA A 115 11.36 14.96 -11.80
N GLN A 116 11.26 14.43 -10.57
CA GLN A 116 11.23 12.99 -10.30
C GLN A 116 9.86 12.36 -10.56
N SER A 117 8.76 13.08 -10.24
CA SER A 117 7.42 12.49 -10.19
C SER A 117 6.59 12.66 -11.47
N SER A 118 6.81 13.73 -12.27
CA SER A 118 5.88 14.12 -13.35
C SER A 118 5.66 13.03 -14.37
N LYS A 119 6.73 12.43 -14.90
CA LYS A 119 6.62 11.38 -15.92
C LYS A 119 6.04 10.09 -15.34
N VAL A 120 6.41 9.75 -14.12
CA VAL A 120 5.92 8.55 -13.41
C VAL A 120 4.44 8.69 -13.13
N ASN A 121 4.02 9.82 -12.55
CA ASN A 121 2.62 10.10 -12.26
C ASN A 121 1.76 10.13 -13.54
N ALA A 122 2.27 10.76 -14.63
CA ALA A 122 1.57 10.79 -15.91
C ALA A 122 1.38 9.37 -16.49
N ALA A 123 2.38 8.50 -16.39
CA ALA A 123 2.27 7.13 -16.86
C ALA A 123 1.27 6.31 -16.03
N ILE A 124 1.27 6.47 -14.71
CA ILE A 124 0.30 5.82 -13.83
C ILE A 124 -1.12 6.30 -14.15
N GLN A 125 -1.33 7.61 -14.33
CA GLN A 125 -2.62 8.19 -14.66
C GLN A 125 -3.13 7.80 -16.07
N ALA A 126 -2.23 7.46 -16.98
CA ALA A 126 -2.57 6.98 -18.33
C ALA A 126 -3.13 5.54 -18.33
N ILE A 127 -2.91 4.77 -17.27
CA ILE A 127 -3.51 3.43 -17.12
C ILE A 127 -4.97 3.61 -16.74
N SER A 128 -5.89 3.30 -17.66
CA SER A 128 -7.31 3.46 -17.42
C SER A 128 -7.85 2.42 -16.43
N GLU A 129 -8.97 2.74 -15.78
CA GLU A 129 -9.68 1.79 -14.91
C GLU A 129 -10.09 0.52 -15.67
N ARG A 130 -10.52 0.66 -16.94
CA ARG A 130 -10.91 -0.48 -17.78
C ARG A 130 -9.70 -1.36 -18.15
N ASP A 131 -8.57 -0.75 -18.54
CA ASP A 131 -7.39 -1.53 -18.95
C ASP A 131 -6.82 -2.31 -17.76
N SER A 132 -6.71 -1.68 -16.60
CA SER A 132 -6.27 -2.35 -15.37
C SER A 132 -7.27 -3.40 -14.89
N PHE A 133 -8.59 -3.17 -15.04
CA PHE A 133 -9.61 -4.18 -14.76
C PHE A 133 -9.44 -5.41 -15.66
N ASN A 134 -9.33 -5.22 -16.97
CA ASN A 134 -9.22 -6.33 -17.92
C ASN A 134 -7.95 -7.14 -17.68
N LEU A 135 -6.84 -6.47 -17.39
CA LEU A 135 -5.58 -7.12 -17.09
C LEU A 135 -5.68 -7.93 -15.77
N ALA A 136 -6.16 -7.31 -14.70
CA ALA A 136 -6.31 -7.97 -13.41
C ALA A 136 -7.31 -9.15 -13.46
N LEU A 137 -8.42 -9.00 -14.20
CA LEU A 137 -9.39 -10.08 -14.46
C LEU A 137 -8.73 -11.26 -15.17
N SER A 138 -7.96 -10.97 -16.25
CA SER A 138 -7.25 -12.01 -17.01
C SER A 138 -6.27 -12.77 -16.11
N GLU A 139 -5.45 -12.06 -15.36
CA GLU A 139 -4.48 -12.67 -14.47
C GLU A 139 -5.15 -13.42 -13.31
N THR A 140 -6.27 -12.93 -12.78
CA THR A 140 -7.03 -13.64 -11.76
C THR A 140 -7.54 -14.98 -12.29
N ARG A 141 -8.08 -15.00 -13.50
CA ARG A 141 -8.54 -16.25 -14.15
C ARG A 141 -7.38 -17.20 -14.43
N ASN A 142 -6.23 -16.71 -14.87
CA ASN A 142 -5.02 -17.49 -15.08
C ASN A 142 -4.55 -18.15 -13.77
N VAL A 143 -4.51 -17.39 -12.68
CA VAL A 143 -4.15 -17.90 -11.35
C VAL A 143 -5.14 -18.98 -10.90
N LEU A 144 -6.44 -18.71 -10.94
CA LEU A 144 -7.47 -19.67 -10.53
C LEU A 144 -7.44 -20.95 -11.36
N ALA A 145 -7.20 -20.86 -12.67
CA ALA A 145 -7.07 -22.02 -13.54
C ALA A 145 -5.80 -22.85 -13.25
N SER A 146 -4.78 -22.27 -12.66
CA SER A 146 -3.53 -22.95 -12.29
C SER A 146 -3.59 -23.65 -10.92
N LEU A 147 -4.62 -23.37 -10.10
CA LEU A 147 -4.77 -23.96 -8.79
C LEU A 147 -5.16 -25.46 -8.89
N SER A 148 -4.48 -26.30 -8.13
CA SER A 148 -4.79 -27.73 -8.05
C SER A 148 -6.14 -28.03 -7.39
N ASN A 149 -6.62 -27.13 -6.55
CA ASN A 149 -7.95 -27.18 -5.93
C ASN A 149 -8.61 -25.77 -5.96
N PRO A 150 -9.26 -25.42 -7.08
CA PRO A 150 -9.91 -24.12 -7.22
C PRO A 150 -11.08 -23.87 -6.26
N ALA A 151 -11.59 -24.91 -5.60
CA ALA A 151 -12.69 -24.78 -4.61
C ALA A 151 -12.20 -24.40 -3.20
N ALA A 152 -10.88 -24.39 -2.97
CA ALA A 152 -10.31 -24.09 -1.67
C ALA A 152 -9.04 -23.26 -1.85
N PHE A 153 -9.19 -21.96 -2.09
CA PHE A 153 -8.07 -21.01 -2.15
C PHE A 153 -8.24 -19.91 -1.10
N GLU A 154 -7.13 -19.42 -0.62
CA GLU A 154 -7.12 -18.19 0.18
C GLU A 154 -7.07 -17.00 -0.77
N ILE A 155 -7.94 -16.01 -0.54
CA ILE A 155 -7.99 -14.78 -1.36
C ILE A 155 -6.64 -14.06 -1.40
N GLN A 156 -5.86 -14.18 -0.34
CA GLN A 156 -4.51 -13.62 -0.26
C GLN A 156 -3.59 -14.25 -1.30
N ASP A 157 -3.59 -15.58 -1.44
CA ASP A 157 -2.71 -16.27 -2.39
C ASP A 157 -3.03 -15.88 -3.84
N VAL A 158 -4.31 -15.68 -4.13
CA VAL A 158 -4.75 -15.18 -5.45
C VAL A 158 -4.27 -13.75 -5.67
N CYS A 159 -4.48 -12.87 -4.69
CA CYS A 159 -4.01 -11.48 -4.77
C CYS A 159 -2.50 -11.40 -4.99
N ASP A 160 -1.74 -12.15 -4.22
CA ASP A 160 -0.27 -12.16 -4.28
C ASP A 160 0.23 -12.53 -5.68
N GLN A 161 -0.35 -13.58 -6.27
CA GLN A 161 0.04 -14.02 -7.61
C GLN A 161 -0.41 -13.04 -8.71
N VAL A 162 -1.63 -12.51 -8.62
CA VAL A 162 -2.14 -11.53 -9.59
C VAL A 162 -1.31 -10.25 -9.54
N LEU A 163 -1.05 -9.71 -8.35
CA LEU A 163 -0.29 -8.49 -8.19
C LEU A 163 1.16 -8.66 -8.65
N ALA A 164 1.76 -9.84 -8.41
CA ALA A 164 3.07 -10.18 -8.96
C ALA A 164 3.08 -10.18 -10.49
N ALA A 165 2.08 -10.80 -11.13
CA ALA A 165 1.93 -10.81 -12.58
C ALA A 165 1.78 -9.39 -13.15
N LEU A 166 0.98 -8.53 -12.51
CA LEU A 166 0.83 -7.12 -12.90
C LEU A 166 2.17 -6.36 -12.80
N CYS A 167 2.97 -6.62 -11.76
CA CYS A 167 4.29 -6.01 -11.62
C CYS A 167 5.26 -6.47 -12.73
N ILE A 168 5.23 -7.75 -13.11
CA ILE A 168 6.01 -8.24 -14.27
C ILE A 168 5.62 -7.46 -15.52
N ILE A 169 4.33 -7.31 -15.79
CA ILE A 169 3.82 -6.65 -17.01
C ILE A 169 4.11 -5.14 -17.02
N TRP A 170 3.93 -4.46 -15.89
CA TRP A 170 4.08 -3.01 -15.85
C TRP A 170 5.51 -2.53 -15.63
N PHE A 171 6.34 -3.31 -14.93
CA PHE A 171 7.71 -2.93 -14.56
C PHE A 171 8.79 -3.76 -15.25
N ASP A 172 8.43 -4.71 -16.13
CA ASP A 172 9.37 -5.67 -16.76
C ASP A 172 10.18 -6.48 -15.74
N LEU A 173 9.65 -6.69 -14.55
CA LEU A 173 10.35 -7.48 -13.54
C LEU A 173 10.54 -8.92 -14.02
N PRO A 174 11.63 -9.59 -13.65
CA PRO A 174 11.85 -10.96 -14.04
C PRO A 174 10.80 -11.89 -13.42
N ASP A 175 10.41 -12.93 -14.16
CA ASP A 175 9.44 -13.93 -13.69
C ASP A 175 10.04 -14.87 -12.62
N ASP A 176 11.36 -14.91 -12.50
CA ASP A 176 12.08 -15.72 -11.52
C ASP A 176 12.02 -15.18 -10.08
N SER A 177 11.17 -14.22 -9.83
CA SER A 177 10.67 -13.82 -8.49
C SER A 177 11.70 -13.42 -7.41
N THR A 178 12.99 -13.33 -7.68
CA THR A 178 13.97 -12.92 -6.67
C THR A 178 13.74 -11.49 -6.19
N VAL A 179 13.38 -10.58 -7.12
CA VAL A 179 13.03 -9.19 -6.82
C VAL A 179 11.69 -9.08 -6.09
N LEU A 180 10.69 -9.92 -6.46
CA LEU A 180 9.38 -9.88 -5.84
C LEU A 180 9.33 -10.64 -4.50
N ALA A 181 10.27 -11.55 -4.27
CA ALA A 181 10.39 -12.31 -3.04
C ALA A 181 11.33 -11.68 -1.99
N GLY A 182 11.86 -10.48 -2.28
CA GLY A 182 12.75 -9.79 -1.34
C GLY A 182 14.07 -10.46 -1.07
N GLY A 183 14.59 -11.26 -2.01
CA GLY A 183 15.94 -11.86 -1.93
C GLY A 183 16.19 -12.81 -0.74
N PHE A 184 15.25 -12.91 0.20
CA PHE A 184 15.40 -13.73 1.40
C PHE A 184 14.55 -15.00 1.30
N ARG A 185 15.12 -16.06 0.72
CA ARG A 185 14.57 -17.41 0.82
C ARG A 185 15.54 -18.32 1.51
N PRO A 186 15.12 -19.02 2.57
CA PRO A 186 15.71 -20.30 2.88
C PRO A 186 15.42 -21.21 1.67
N SER A 187 16.45 -21.62 0.98
CA SER A 187 16.42 -22.29 -0.32
C SER A 187 15.61 -23.59 -0.40
N ASN A 188 14.95 -24.04 0.65
CA ASN A 188 14.42 -25.40 0.75
C ASN A 188 13.01 -25.56 1.35
N LEU A 189 12.27 -24.52 1.72
CA LEU A 189 11.07 -24.73 2.56
C LEU A 189 9.72 -24.27 1.99
N LEU A 190 9.68 -23.50 0.90
CA LEU A 190 8.40 -23.11 0.29
C LEU A 190 8.53 -23.11 -1.24
N PRO A 191 7.45 -23.53 -1.97
CA PRO A 191 7.39 -23.29 -3.40
C PRO A 191 7.53 -21.80 -3.67
N PRO A 192 7.90 -21.38 -4.90
CA PRO A 192 8.12 -19.99 -5.24
C PRO A 192 6.83 -19.16 -5.08
N ALA A 193 6.41 -18.92 -3.85
CA ALA A 193 5.39 -17.96 -3.56
C ALA A 193 5.97 -16.58 -3.88
N ARG A 194 5.52 -15.99 -4.96
CA ARG A 194 5.77 -14.61 -5.32
C ARG A 194 5.11 -13.76 -4.23
N CYS A 195 5.88 -13.04 -3.43
CA CYS A 195 5.35 -12.44 -2.23
C CYS A 195 5.33 -10.90 -2.34
N PRO A 196 4.19 -10.29 -2.69
CA PRO A 196 3.95 -8.85 -2.43
C PRO A 196 4.19 -8.47 -0.96
N GLY A 197 4.18 -9.45 -0.05
CA GLY A 197 4.42 -9.28 1.37
C GLY A 197 5.71 -8.54 1.74
N ASP A 198 6.75 -8.65 0.92
CA ASP A 198 8.02 -7.97 1.15
C ASP A 198 7.92 -6.44 1.07
N PHE A 199 6.91 -5.92 0.37
CA PHE A 199 6.64 -4.49 0.30
C PHE A 199 5.77 -3.97 1.44
N THR A 200 5.11 -4.87 2.18
CA THR A 200 4.17 -4.48 3.26
C THR A 200 4.90 -3.84 4.43
N ALA A 201 6.01 -4.42 4.89
CA ALA A 201 6.74 -3.86 6.03
C ALA A 201 7.46 -2.54 5.68
N PRO A 202 8.15 -2.36 4.54
CA PRO A 202 8.67 -1.06 4.13
C PRO A 202 7.58 0.01 3.96
N SER A 203 6.41 -0.36 3.41
CA SER A 203 5.27 0.53 3.28
C SER A 203 4.73 0.95 4.64
N ALA A 204 4.48 0.00 5.54
CA ALA A 204 4.01 0.28 6.89
C ALA A 204 5.03 1.12 7.67
N TYR A 205 6.31 0.78 7.61
CA TYR A 205 7.38 1.57 8.23
C TYR A 205 7.38 3.03 7.75
N THR A 206 7.20 3.25 6.47
CA THR A 206 7.25 4.60 5.89
C THR A 206 5.99 5.40 6.19
N PHE A 207 4.81 4.84 5.92
CA PHE A 207 3.56 5.60 5.83
C PHE A 207 2.68 5.53 7.07
N MET A 208 2.84 4.54 7.95
CA MET A 208 2.10 4.54 9.22
C MET A 208 2.65 5.58 10.19
N PRO A 209 1.79 6.28 10.93
CA PRO A 209 2.23 7.30 11.90
C PRO A 209 3.19 6.73 12.94
N ASP A 210 2.86 5.59 13.49
CA ASP A 210 3.61 4.92 14.57
C ASP A 210 3.68 3.41 14.29
N PRO A 211 4.66 2.96 13.48
CA PRO A 211 4.86 1.55 13.22
C PRO A 211 5.47 0.87 14.45
N GLU A 212 4.95 -0.31 14.80
CA GLU A 212 5.56 -1.14 15.84
C GLU A 212 7.05 -1.39 15.56
N PHE A 213 7.83 -1.59 16.61
CA PHE A 213 9.29 -1.77 16.51
C PHE A 213 9.70 -2.86 15.51
N LEU A 214 9.05 -4.03 15.56
CA LEU A 214 9.33 -5.13 14.63
C LEU A 214 8.99 -4.77 13.18
N VAL A 215 7.89 -4.05 12.96
CA VAL A 215 7.52 -3.54 11.62
C VAL A 215 8.57 -2.56 11.11
N ALA A 216 9.06 -1.67 11.98
CA ALA A 216 10.09 -0.71 11.62
C ALA A 216 11.42 -1.40 11.26
N LEU A 217 11.87 -2.35 12.08
CA LEU A 217 13.10 -3.10 11.84
C LEU A 217 13.01 -3.93 10.54
N THR A 218 11.90 -4.63 10.36
CA THR A 218 11.64 -5.44 9.16
C THR A 218 11.57 -4.56 7.91
N GLY A 219 10.87 -3.43 8.00
CA GLY A 219 10.72 -2.50 6.89
C GLY A 219 12.04 -1.87 6.45
N GLN A 220 12.94 -1.56 7.38
CA GLN A 220 14.29 -1.11 7.07
C GLN A 220 15.09 -2.23 6.38
N ARG A 221 15.10 -3.44 6.96
CA ARG A 221 15.85 -4.57 6.43
C ARG A 221 15.41 -4.98 5.03
N LEU A 222 14.11 -5.20 4.83
CA LEU A 222 13.55 -5.55 3.52
C LEU A 222 13.77 -4.44 2.50
N GLY A 223 13.66 -3.17 2.90
CA GLY A 223 13.96 -2.06 2.00
C GLY A 223 15.39 -2.09 1.46
N HIS A 224 16.38 -2.42 2.28
CA HIS A 224 17.76 -2.59 1.82
C HIS A 224 17.91 -3.75 0.83
N ILE A 225 17.31 -4.91 1.13
CA ILE A 225 17.34 -6.08 0.26
C ILE A 225 16.69 -5.76 -1.10
N LEU A 226 15.48 -5.20 -1.07
CA LEU A 226 14.78 -4.78 -2.29
C LEU A 226 15.61 -3.79 -3.11
N LYS A 227 16.29 -2.85 -2.45
CA LYS A 227 17.15 -1.90 -3.14
C LYS A 227 18.29 -2.58 -3.89
N GLU A 228 18.99 -3.52 -3.26
CA GLU A 228 20.10 -4.26 -3.88
C GLU A 228 19.61 -5.05 -5.10
N ASP A 229 18.52 -5.80 -4.96
CA ASP A 229 17.96 -6.64 -6.02
C ASP A 229 17.43 -5.80 -7.20
N VAL A 230 16.67 -4.74 -6.91
CA VAL A 230 16.10 -3.89 -7.97
C VAL A 230 17.19 -3.05 -8.65
N THR A 231 18.24 -2.62 -7.93
CA THR A 231 19.38 -1.93 -8.56
C THR A 231 20.11 -2.85 -9.56
N LYS A 232 20.29 -4.11 -9.20
CA LYS A 232 20.85 -5.11 -10.12
C LYS A 232 19.97 -5.29 -11.36
N PHE A 233 18.66 -5.46 -11.17
CA PHE A 233 17.69 -5.51 -12.27
C PHE A 233 17.78 -4.28 -13.19
N VAL A 234 17.81 -3.08 -12.63
CA VAL A 234 17.91 -1.83 -13.39
C VAL A 234 19.18 -1.79 -14.23
N SER A 235 20.32 -2.16 -13.67
CA SER A 235 21.60 -2.23 -14.36
C SER A 235 21.58 -3.20 -15.56
N GLU A 236 20.94 -4.37 -15.39
CA GLU A 236 20.80 -5.37 -16.47
C GLU A 236 19.86 -4.87 -17.60
N ARG A 237 18.83 -4.09 -17.27
CA ARG A 237 17.85 -3.55 -18.22
C ARG A 237 18.33 -2.34 -19.01
N ARG A 238 19.49 -1.76 -18.69
CA ARG A 238 20.11 -0.71 -19.52
C ARG A 238 20.64 -1.23 -20.85
N SER A 239 20.83 -2.53 -20.97
CA SER A 239 21.32 -3.11 -22.23
C SER A 239 20.28 -2.96 -23.35
N PRO A 240 20.67 -2.47 -24.53
CA PRO A 240 19.79 -2.41 -25.70
C PRO A 240 19.25 -3.78 -26.15
N ALA A 241 19.90 -4.86 -25.72
CA ALA A 241 19.46 -6.24 -26.01
C ALA A 241 18.18 -6.61 -25.26
N ASN A 242 17.84 -5.89 -24.19
CA ASN A 242 16.67 -6.15 -23.35
C ASN A 242 15.76 -4.91 -23.28
N PRO A 243 15.05 -4.54 -24.36
CA PRO A 243 14.22 -3.34 -24.37
C PRO A 243 13.07 -3.46 -23.37
N LEU A 244 12.82 -2.37 -22.63
CA LEU A 244 11.70 -2.27 -21.73
C LEU A 244 10.35 -2.29 -22.48
N GLN A 245 9.45 -3.13 -22.07
CA GLN A 245 8.08 -3.27 -22.61
C GLN A 245 7.04 -2.64 -21.67
N GLY A 246 7.23 -2.74 -20.36
CA GLY A 246 6.32 -2.25 -19.35
C GLY A 246 6.13 -0.73 -19.41
N VAL A 247 4.89 -0.29 -19.29
CA VAL A 247 4.57 1.14 -19.39
C VAL A 247 5.18 1.94 -18.23
N LEU A 248 5.24 1.37 -17.03
CA LEU A 248 5.78 2.05 -15.86
C LEU A 248 7.31 2.02 -15.85
N SER A 249 7.93 0.90 -16.22
CA SER A 249 9.40 0.84 -16.34
C SER A 249 9.92 1.86 -17.34
N ARG A 250 9.33 1.93 -18.55
CA ARG A 250 9.71 2.94 -19.56
C ARG A 250 9.57 4.36 -19.03
N ALA A 251 8.48 4.67 -18.35
CA ALA A 251 8.24 5.99 -17.77
C ALA A 251 9.28 6.35 -16.71
N ILE A 252 9.56 5.42 -15.80
CA ILE A 252 10.54 5.62 -14.73
C ILE A 252 11.94 5.81 -15.31
N PHE A 253 12.38 4.91 -16.21
CA PHE A 253 13.69 5.06 -16.84
C PHE A 253 13.82 6.37 -17.65
N SER A 254 12.73 6.82 -18.30
CA SER A 254 12.72 8.10 -19.03
C SER A 254 12.71 9.34 -18.12
N ALA A 255 12.40 9.19 -16.85
CA ALA A 255 12.38 10.30 -15.89
C ALA A 255 13.80 10.74 -15.50
N PHE A 256 14.79 9.86 -15.68
CA PHE A 256 16.18 10.10 -15.28
C PHE A 256 17.13 10.01 -16.49
N PRO A 257 18.33 10.62 -16.44
CA PRO A 257 19.37 10.43 -17.43
C PRO A 257 19.73 8.95 -17.62
N ASN A 258 20.03 8.54 -18.85
CA ASN A 258 20.40 7.15 -19.14
C ASN A 258 21.87 6.88 -18.85
N THR A 259 22.28 7.01 -17.60
CA THR A 259 23.64 6.80 -17.10
C THR A 259 23.61 5.89 -15.86
N SER A 260 24.65 5.11 -15.62
CA SER A 260 24.68 4.10 -14.54
C SER A 260 24.66 4.70 -13.12
N ASP A 261 25.04 5.96 -12.98
CA ASP A 261 24.90 6.69 -11.72
C ASP A 261 23.44 6.95 -11.32
N GLN A 262 22.49 6.76 -12.26
CA GLN A 262 21.05 6.88 -12.02
C GLN A 262 20.39 5.56 -11.63
N ASP A 263 21.08 4.43 -11.65
CA ASP A 263 20.49 3.11 -11.35
C ASP A 263 19.86 3.07 -9.97
N ASP A 264 20.52 3.66 -8.99
CA ASP A 264 20.06 3.73 -7.61
C ASP A 264 18.72 4.48 -7.46
N ILE A 265 18.57 5.66 -8.07
CA ILE A 265 17.31 6.44 -7.99
C ILE A 265 16.19 5.79 -8.82
N ILE A 266 16.51 5.16 -9.94
CA ILE A 266 15.54 4.41 -10.75
C ILE A 266 15.02 3.21 -9.95
N ALA A 267 15.91 2.43 -9.32
CA ALA A 267 15.54 1.30 -8.49
C ALA A 267 14.65 1.74 -7.32
N ARG A 268 15.05 2.78 -6.60
CA ARG A 268 14.25 3.35 -5.50
C ARG A 268 12.87 3.82 -5.97
N THR A 269 12.77 4.41 -7.15
CA THR A 269 11.50 4.87 -7.72
C THR A 269 10.58 3.69 -8.05
N ILE A 270 11.10 2.60 -8.63
CA ILE A 270 10.36 1.35 -8.86
C ILE A 270 9.82 0.82 -7.54
N ILE A 271 10.69 0.67 -6.52
CA ILE A 271 10.30 0.19 -5.19
C ILE A 271 9.20 1.07 -4.58
N GLY A 272 9.35 2.38 -4.66
CA GLY A 272 8.37 3.31 -4.09
C GLY A 272 6.99 3.22 -4.73
N VAL A 273 6.91 3.07 -6.05
CA VAL A 273 5.63 2.86 -6.75
C VAL A 273 5.01 1.52 -6.35
N MET A 274 5.80 0.44 -6.31
CA MET A 274 5.32 -0.89 -5.90
C MET A 274 4.89 -0.90 -4.43
N MET A 275 5.62 -0.23 -3.54
CA MET A 275 5.29 -0.09 -2.12
C MET A 275 3.97 0.68 -1.89
N GLY A 276 3.66 1.64 -2.75
CA GLY A 276 2.38 2.35 -2.74
C GLY A 276 1.23 1.51 -3.32
N PHE A 277 1.52 0.60 -4.24
CA PHE A 277 0.53 -0.18 -4.98
C PHE A 277 0.22 -1.53 -4.31
N LEU A 278 1.23 -2.39 -4.10
CA LEU A 278 1.02 -3.79 -3.71
C LEU A 278 0.27 -3.95 -2.38
N PRO A 279 0.76 -3.41 -1.24
CA PRO A 279 0.13 -3.64 0.05
C PRO A 279 -1.25 -3.00 0.18
N THR A 280 -1.47 -1.87 -0.53
CA THR A 280 -2.74 -1.15 -0.45
C THR A 280 -3.82 -1.84 -1.25
N VAL A 281 -3.51 -2.33 -2.44
CA VAL A 281 -4.48 -3.09 -3.26
C VAL A 281 -4.78 -4.44 -2.62
N GLU A 282 -3.76 -5.22 -2.25
CA GLU A 282 -3.91 -6.49 -1.54
C GLU A 282 -4.80 -6.33 -0.31
N GLY A 283 -4.44 -5.40 0.56
CA GLY A 283 -5.17 -5.16 1.80
C GLY A 283 -6.63 -4.77 1.59
N ASN A 284 -6.93 -3.93 0.60
CA ASN A 284 -8.31 -3.54 0.28
C ASN A 284 -9.11 -4.69 -0.35
N VAL A 285 -8.52 -5.55 -1.20
CA VAL A 285 -9.21 -6.76 -1.72
C VAL A 285 -9.55 -7.70 -0.56
N ILE A 286 -8.56 -8.05 0.26
CA ILE A 286 -8.73 -8.99 1.37
C ILE A 286 -9.77 -8.47 2.36
N ALA A 287 -9.66 -7.20 2.78
CA ALA A 287 -10.61 -6.58 3.69
C ALA A 287 -12.04 -6.57 3.14
N THR A 288 -12.20 -6.27 1.85
CA THR A 288 -13.49 -6.24 1.16
C THR A 288 -14.12 -7.63 1.09
N VAL A 289 -13.39 -8.61 0.55
CA VAL A 289 -13.91 -9.99 0.38
C VAL A 289 -14.27 -10.59 1.73
N ARG A 290 -13.40 -10.46 2.74
CA ARG A 290 -13.68 -10.95 4.09
C ARG A 290 -14.90 -10.27 4.74
N ALA A 291 -15.07 -8.95 4.50
CA ALA A 291 -16.27 -8.26 5.00
C ALA A 291 -17.54 -8.81 4.36
N TRP A 292 -17.55 -9.01 3.05
CA TRP A 292 -18.71 -9.53 2.33
C TRP A 292 -19.03 -11.00 2.60
N GLN A 293 -18.03 -11.81 2.96
CA GLN A 293 -18.23 -13.21 3.35
C GLN A 293 -18.91 -13.37 4.71
N LYS A 294 -18.82 -12.37 5.59
CA LYS A 294 -19.40 -12.42 6.94
C LYS A 294 -20.93 -12.36 6.95
N ASP A 295 -21.56 -11.72 5.96
CA ASP A 295 -23.00 -11.43 5.93
C ASP A 295 -23.69 -11.86 4.64
N ALA A 296 -23.13 -12.83 3.92
CA ALA A 296 -23.63 -13.35 2.64
C ALA A 296 -23.66 -12.31 1.49
N THR A 297 -23.11 -11.10 1.67
CA THR A 297 -23.06 -10.08 0.61
C THR A 297 -22.26 -10.58 -0.58
N PHE A 298 -21.18 -11.34 -0.36
CA PHE A 298 -20.37 -11.93 -1.43
C PHE A 298 -21.23 -12.76 -2.39
N THR A 299 -22.00 -13.70 -1.88
CA THR A 299 -22.87 -14.58 -2.69
C THR A 299 -23.96 -13.79 -3.42
N ALA A 300 -24.56 -12.79 -2.77
CA ALA A 300 -25.57 -11.94 -3.40
C ALA A 300 -24.99 -11.13 -4.57
N LEU A 301 -23.81 -10.52 -4.40
CA LEU A 301 -23.13 -9.79 -5.47
C LEU A 301 -22.67 -10.70 -6.61
N GLN A 302 -22.20 -11.90 -6.29
CA GLN A 302 -21.83 -12.93 -7.27
C GLN A 302 -23.02 -13.31 -8.15
N GLN A 303 -24.20 -13.57 -7.56
CA GLN A 303 -25.43 -13.86 -8.30
C GLN A 303 -25.86 -12.68 -9.18
N GLN A 304 -25.78 -11.45 -8.69
CA GLN A 304 -26.09 -10.25 -9.48
C GLN A 304 -25.11 -10.08 -10.65
N LEU A 305 -23.83 -10.33 -10.44
CA LEU A 305 -22.80 -10.25 -11.48
C LEU A 305 -23.06 -11.32 -12.57
N ALA A 306 -23.38 -12.56 -12.19
CA ALA A 306 -23.68 -13.64 -13.12
C ALA A 306 -24.99 -13.42 -13.88
N GLY A 307 -26.02 -12.89 -13.23
CA GLY A 307 -27.36 -12.65 -13.81
C GLY A 307 -27.50 -11.35 -14.61
N GLY A 308 -26.46 -10.52 -14.66
CA GLY A 308 -26.51 -9.23 -15.32
C GLY A 308 -26.67 -9.33 -16.85
N ALA A 309 -27.58 -8.50 -17.42
CA ALA A 309 -27.83 -8.49 -18.87
C ALA A 309 -26.74 -7.78 -19.70
N GLU A 310 -25.87 -7.02 -19.06
CA GLU A 310 -24.75 -6.32 -19.72
C GLU A 310 -23.70 -7.33 -20.17
N PRO A 311 -23.42 -7.42 -21.48
CA PRO A 311 -22.46 -8.41 -22.00
C PRO A 311 -21.01 -8.06 -21.68
N ASP A 312 -20.69 -6.77 -21.55
CA ASP A 312 -19.36 -6.29 -21.16
C ASP A 312 -19.18 -6.47 -19.64
N LEU A 313 -18.29 -7.38 -19.25
CA LEU A 313 -18.07 -7.70 -17.83
C LEU A 313 -17.53 -6.50 -17.03
N TYR A 314 -16.74 -5.62 -17.64
CA TYR A 314 -16.29 -4.40 -16.95
C TYR A 314 -17.47 -3.49 -16.60
N LEU A 315 -18.37 -3.24 -17.53
CA LEU A 315 -19.56 -2.41 -17.29
C LEU A 315 -20.48 -3.07 -16.26
N ARG A 316 -20.66 -4.38 -16.35
CA ARG A 316 -21.44 -5.16 -15.37
C ARG A 316 -20.81 -5.13 -13.98
N ALA A 317 -19.48 -5.30 -13.86
CA ALA A 317 -18.77 -5.20 -12.61
C ALA A 317 -18.86 -3.77 -12.03
N CYS A 318 -18.75 -2.73 -12.87
CA CYS A 318 -18.95 -1.36 -12.42
C CYS A 318 -20.37 -1.14 -11.86
N ALA A 319 -21.39 -1.67 -12.51
CA ALA A 319 -22.78 -1.52 -12.08
C ALA A 319 -23.07 -2.26 -10.76
N VAL A 320 -22.52 -3.46 -10.59
CA VAL A 320 -22.81 -4.34 -9.45
C VAL A 320 -21.86 -4.12 -8.28
N LEU A 321 -20.54 -4.02 -8.54
CA LEU A 321 -19.52 -4.12 -7.50
C LEU A 321 -18.95 -2.76 -7.05
N LYS A 322 -18.95 -1.73 -7.90
CA LYS A 322 -18.20 -0.49 -7.62
C LYS A 322 -18.69 0.25 -6.38
N VAL A 323 -19.99 0.34 -6.15
CA VAL A 323 -20.55 0.98 -4.96
C VAL A 323 -20.30 0.14 -3.71
N PRO A 324 -20.63 -1.17 -3.66
CA PRO A 324 -20.29 -2.03 -2.54
C PRO A 324 -18.80 -2.05 -2.20
N LEU A 325 -17.91 -2.08 -3.21
CA LEU A 325 -16.46 -2.02 -3.01
C LEU A 325 -16.04 -0.73 -2.29
N LYS A 326 -16.51 0.43 -2.78
CA LYS A 326 -16.21 1.72 -2.13
C LYS A 326 -16.72 1.75 -0.68
N GLN A 327 -17.90 1.22 -0.41
CA GLN A 327 -18.44 1.14 0.95
C GLN A 327 -17.59 0.22 1.85
N ALA A 328 -17.12 -0.91 1.34
CA ALA A 328 -16.22 -1.79 2.07
C ALA A 328 -14.87 -1.12 2.37
N MET A 329 -14.31 -0.38 1.40
CA MET A 329 -13.11 0.42 1.59
C MET A 329 -13.32 1.58 2.59
N GLN A 330 -14.51 2.17 2.66
CA GLN A 330 -14.84 3.19 3.65
C GLN A 330 -14.93 2.63 5.07
N LEU A 331 -15.42 1.40 5.22
CA LEU A 331 -15.47 0.72 6.50
C LEU A 331 -14.10 0.28 7.00
N ASN A 332 -13.27 -0.22 6.10
CA ASN A 332 -11.97 -0.82 6.42
C ASN A 332 -10.90 -0.36 5.41
N PRO A 333 -10.55 0.94 5.38
CA PRO A 333 -9.59 1.45 4.41
C PRO A 333 -8.17 0.93 4.66
N VAL A 334 -7.45 0.69 3.58
CA VAL A 334 -6.01 0.40 3.63
C VAL A 334 -5.28 1.40 2.73
N PRO A 335 -4.45 2.28 3.30
CA PRO A 335 -4.13 2.41 4.71
C PRO A 335 -5.27 3.02 5.54
N ASN A 336 -5.30 2.71 6.83
CA ASN A 336 -6.29 3.29 7.77
C ASN A 336 -5.88 4.67 8.31
N ALA A 337 -4.60 4.97 8.29
CA ALA A 337 -4.02 6.25 8.65
C ALA A 337 -2.69 6.47 7.91
N VAL A 338 -2.35 7.74 7.67
CA VAL A 338 -1.04 8.22 7.23
C VAL A 338 -0.66 9.43 8.07
N TRP A 339 0.47 10.08 7.81
CA TRP A 339 0.90 11.20 8.63
C TRP A 339 1.66 12.28 7.85
N ARG A 340 1.82 13.44 8.50
CA ARG A 340 2.66 14.56 8.03
C ARG A 340 3.44 15.10 9.22
N THR A 341 4.50 15.83 8.93
CA THR A 341 5.22 16.64 9.93
C THR A 341 4.74 18.07 9.81
N ALA A 342 4.30 18.67 10.90
CA ALA A 342 4.00 20.10 10.93
C ALA A 342 5.29 20.91 10.82
N VAL A 343 5.31 21.94 9.98
CA VAL A 343 6.48 22.80 9.77
C VAL A 343 6.24 24.25 10.20
N LYS A 344 4.98 24.59 10.50
CA LYS A 344 4.59 25.91 11.02
C LYS A 344 3.69 25.76 12.23
N GLU A 345 3.74 26.74 13.11
CA GLU A 345 2.76 26.86 14.18
C GLU A 345 1.40 27.30 13.60
N HIS A 346 0.35 26.58 13.94
CA HIS A 346 -1.02 26.88 13.52
C HIS A 346 -2.04 26.18 14.42
N THR A 347 -3.31 26.45 14.18
CA THR A 347 -4.42 25.85 14.92
C THR A 347 -5.27 25.01 13.96
N LEU A 348 -5.60 23.80 14.38
CA LEU A 348 -6.51 22.89 13.68
C LEU A 348 -7.86 22.81 14.36
N GLY A 349 -8.95 22.90 13.58
CA GLY A 349 -10.32 22.76 14.02
C GLY A 349 -10.95 24.05 14.49
N ASP A 350 -12.25 24.19 14.20
CA ASP A 350 -13.02 25.39 14.51
C ASP A 350 -13.68 25.31 15.90
N THR A 351 -14.26 24.14 16.23
CA THR A 351 -15.08 23.97 17.45
C THR A 351 -14.23 23.63 18.67
N ASN A 352 -13.26 22.73 18.51
CA ASN A 352 -12.28 22.37 19.54
C ASN A 352 -10.88 22.56 18.96
N PRO A 353 -10.37 23.81 18.95
CA PRO A 353 -9.11 24.13 18.31
C PRO A 353 -7.95 23.44 19.02
N VAL A 354 -7.10 22.76 18.26
CA VAL A 354 -5.86 22.12 18.72
C VAL A 354 -4.68 22.89 18.19
N GLN A 355 -3.81 23.35 19.09
CA GLN A 355 -2.57 23.99 18.71
C GLN A 355 -1.59 22.96 18.14
N VAL A 356 -1.05 23.23 16.97
CA VAL A 356 -0.04 22.43 16.27
C VAL A 356 1.27 23.18 16.23
N HIS A 357 2.34 22.52 16.63
CA HIS A 357 3.68 23.12 16.68
C HIS A 357 4.60 22.52 15.62
N PRO A 358 5.61 23.28 15.15
CA PRO A 358 6.63 22.73 14.26
C PRO A 358 7.29 21.49 14.87
N GLY A 359 7.41 20.42 14.07
CA GLY A 359 7.90 19.12 14.50
C GLY A 359 6.83 18.15 14.97
N ASP A 360 5.60 18.60 15.23
CA ASP A 360 4.49 17.69 15.57
C ASP A 360 4.25 16.69 14.44
N LYS A 361 4.04 15.43 14.83
CA LYS A 361 3.50 14.42 13.95
C LYS A 361 1.98 14.58 13.87
N VAL A 362 1.46 14.84 12.68
CA VAL A 362 0.03 14.97 12.43
C VAL A 362 -0.47 13.69 11.77
N ALA A 363 -1.11 12.83 12.55
CA ALA A 363 -1.70 11.59 12.09
C ALA A 363 -3.07 11.87 11.43
N ILE A 364 -3.25 11.39 10.23
CA ILE A 364 -4.42 11.59 9.39
C ILE A 364 -5.29 10.33 9.46
N GLY A 365 -6.39 10.38 10.21
CA GLY A 365 -7.30 9.26 10.45
C GLY A 365 -8.21 9.00 9.26
N ILE A 366 -7.71 8.30 8.25
CA ILE A 366 -8.46 7.95 7.03
C ILE A 366 -9.73 7.17 7.39
N ALA A 367 -9.61 6.16 8.25
CA ALA A 367 -10.72 5.32 8.66
C ALA A 367 -11.86 6.12 9.31
N SER A 368 -11.54 7.15 10.08
CA SER A 368 -12.55 8.02 10.69
C SER A 368 -13.25 8.88 9.64
N ALA A 369 -12.48 9.51 8.74
CA ALA A 369 -13.01 10.35 7.68
C ALA A 369 -13.90 9.58 6.68
N THR A 370 -13.51 8.36 6.32
CA THR A 370 -14.30 7.53 5.40
C THR A 370 -15.58 6.99 6.03
N ARG A 371 -15.57 6.70 7.34
CA ARG A 371 -16.78 6.31 8.08
C ARG A 371 -17.74 7.49 8.24
N GLU A 372 -17.24 8.72 8.42
CA GLU A 372 -18.06 9.95 8.40
C GLU A 372 -18.74 10.11 7.04
N ASP A 373 -18.03 9.94 5.93
CA ASP A 373 -18.61 9.94 4.58
C ASP A 373 -19.74 8.89 4.47
N LEU A 374 -19.48 7.66 4.90
CA LEU A 374 -20.46 6.58 4.84
C LEU A 374 -21.71 6.88 5.68
N ALA A 375 -21.56 7.44 6.88
CA ALA A 375 -22.67 7.86 7.74
C ALA A 375 -23.51 8.96 7.06
N ASN A 376 -22.89 9.84 6.28
CA ASN A 376 -23.52 10.88 5.50
C ASN A 376 -24.02 10.40 4.11
N LYS A 377 -23.97 9.10 3.84
CA LYS A 377 -24.35 8.46 2.55
C LYS A 377 -23.53 8.97 1.35
N ILE A 378 -22.31 9.38 1.59
CA ILE A 378 -21.34 9.79 0.57
C ILE A 378 -20.50 8.56 0.22
N THR A 379 -20.57 8.13 -1.03
CA THR A 379 -19.83 6.95 -1.50
C THR A 379 -18.62 7.39 -2.31
N ASP A 380 -17.65 8.03 -1.67
CA ASP A 380 -16.34 8.29 -2.24
C ASP A 380 -15.21 7.70 -1.38
N VAL A 381 -14.06 7.51 -1.96
CA VAL A 381 -12.88 6.95 -1.29
C VAL A 381 -11.65 7.86 -1.45
N PHE A 382 -11.82 9.12 -1.79
CA PHE A 382 -10.69 10.03 -2.01
C PHE A 382 -9.81 10.21 -0.78
N ALA A 383 -10.37 10.13 0.43
CA ALA A 383 -9.56 10.16 1.64
C ALA A 383 -8.55 9.00 1.71
N VAL A 384 -8.90 7.81 1.18
CA VAL A 384 -7.98 6.65 1.08
C VAL A 384 -6.83 6.94 0.11
N PHE A 385 -7.08 7.75 -0.92
CA PHE A 385 -6.12 8.09 -1.97
C PHE A 385 -5.40 9.43 -1.73
N GLY A 386 -5.52 10.03 -0.56
CA GLY A 386 -4.86 11.28 -0.22
C GLY A 386 -5.44 12.52 -0.92
N GLY A 387 -6.67 12.44 -1.42
CA GLY A 387 -7.39 13.49 -2.13
C GLY A 387 -7.74 13.12 -3.58
N ASP A 388 -8.46 14.02 -4.26
CA ASP A 388 -8.84 13.86 -5.67
C ASP A 388 -7.88 14.62 -6.59
N ARG A 389 -7.13 13.92 -7.43
CA ARG A 389 -6.23 14.56 -8.40
C ARG A 389 -6.93 15.28 -9.54
N ARG A 390 -8.24 15.12 -9.70
CA ARG A 390 -9.03 15.88 -10.70
C ARG A 390 -9.34 17.31 -10.23
N GLU A 391 -9.20 17.57 -8.93
CA GLU A 391 -9.33 18.93 -8.39
C GLU A 391 -8.14 19.81 -8.82
N HIS A 392 -8.37 21.12 -8.93
CA HIS A 392 -7.35 22.10 -9.25
C HIS A 392 -7.42 23.29 -8.27
N PRO A 393 -6.40 23.51 -7.42
CA PRO A 393 -5.22 22.66 -7.23
C PRO A 393 -5.58 21.35 -6.52
N HIS A 394 -4.92 20.25 -6.89
CA HIS A 394 -5.04 18.98 -6.17
C HIS A 394 -3.97 18.85 -5.06
N PRO A 395 -4.21 18.00 -4.07
CA PRO A 395 -3.18 17.70 -3.07
C PRO A 395 -1.92 17.12 -3.72
N THR A 396 -0.75 17.60 -3.33
CA THR A 396 0.53 17.21 -3.95
C THR A 396 0.74 15.68 -3.96
N HIS A 397 0.45 15.04 -2.84
CA HIS A 397 0.62 13.61 -2.65
C HIS A 397 -0.69 12.79 -2.83
N ALA A 398 -1.73 13.37 -3.43
CA ALA A 398 -2.87 12.57 -3.87
C ALA A 398 -2.40 11.46 -4.83
N CYS A 399 -2.90 10.25 -4.63
CA CYS A 399 -2.46 9.08 -5.38
C CYS A 399 -2.71 9.23 -6.88
N PRO A 400 -1.68 9.11 -7.74
CA PRO A 400 -1.88 9.16 -9.19
C PRO A 400 -2.61 7.91 -9.72
N GLY A 401 -2.55 6.81 -8.96
CA GLY A 401 -3.05 5.48 -9.35
C GLY A 401 -4.52 5.21 -9.00
N TYR A 402 -5.35 6.23 -8.73
CA TYR A 402 -6.75 6.01 -8.37
C TYR A 402 -7.51 5.13 -9.37
N ALA A 403 -7.49 5.49 -10.67
CA ALA A 403 -8.19 4.74 -11.70
C ALA A 403 -7.60 3.33 -11.89
N MET A 404 -6.26 3.24 -11.94
CA MET A 404 -5.52 1.99 -12.04
C MET A 404 -5.86 1.05 -10.87
N ALA A 405 -5.80 1.54 -9.62
CA ALA A 405 -6.09 0.74 -8.43
C ALA A 405 -7.55 0.27 -8.39
N MET A 406 -8.51 1.16 -8.70
CA MET A 406 -9.93 0.79 -8.74
C MET A 406 -10.21 -0.29 -9.79
N GLY A 407 -9.56 -0.21 -10.95
CA GLY A 407 -9.66 -1.25 -11.98
C GLY A 407 -9.09 -2.59 -11.51
N VAL A 408 -7.91 -2.58 -10.87
CA VAL A 408 -7.31 -3.82 -10.33
C VAL A 408 -8.20 -4.45 -9.26
N LEU A 409 -8.67 -3.66 -8.29
CA LEU A 409 -9.58 -4.12 -7.24
C LEU A 409 -10.84 -4.78 -7.82
N LEU A 410 -11.50 -4.09 -8.76
CA LEU A 410 -12.69 -4.62 -9.44
C LEU A 410 -12.37 -5.87 -10.27
N GLY A 411 -11.22 -5.90 -10.97
CA GLY A 411 -10.82 -7.02 -11.82
C GLY A 411 -10.53 -8.29 -11.03
N ILE A 412 -9.81 -8.17 -9.90
CA ILE A 412 -9.54 -9.31 -9.01
C ILE A 412 -10.86 -9.85 -8.43
N ILE A 413 -11.70 -8.97 -7.87
CA ILE A 413 -12.95 -9.36 -7.23
C ILE A 413 -13.90 -9.97 -8.27
N ALA A 414 -14.04 -9.37 -9.45
CA ALA A 414 -14.88 -9.92 -10.52
C ALA A 414 -14.36 -11.29 -11.01
N GLY A 415 -13.03 -11.46 -11.12
CA GLY A 415 -12.42 -12.72 -11.51
C GLY A 415 -12.63 -13.84 -10.49
N VAL A 416 -12.61 -13.51 -9.20
CA VAL A 416 -12.91 -14.46 -8.11
C VAL A 416 -14.40 -14.83 -8.10
N MET A 417 -15.30 -13.88 -8.41
CA MET A 417 -16.74 -14.11 -8.47
C MET A 417 -17.20 -14.81 -9.76
N ASP A 418 -16.51 -14.55 -10.88
CA ASP A 418 -16.80 -15.12 -12.21
C ASP A 418 -15.50 -15.64 -12.83
N PRO A 419 -15.05 -16.83 -12.44
CA PRO A 419 -13.79 -17.40 -12.93
C PRO A 419 -13.84 -17.76 -14.42
N GLY A 420 -14.99 -17.59 -15.09
CA GLY A 420 -15.17 -17.88 -16.51
C GLY A 420 -15.52 -19.34 -16.82
N PRO A 421 -15.68 -19.70 -18.10
CA PRO A 421 -16.01 -21.05 -18.51
C PRO A 421 -14.94 -22.06 -18.09
N GLY A 422 -15.31 -23.04 -17.26
CA GLY A 422 -14.42 -24.08 -16.75
C GLY A 422 -13.70 -23.72 -15.43
N GLY A 423 -13.90 -22.53 -14.88
CA GLY A 423 -13.45 -22.18 -13.54
C GLY A 423 -14.36 -22.78 -12.46
N ALA A 424 -13.76 -23.26 -11.37
CA ALA A 424 -14.54 -23.66 -10.20
C ALA A 424 -14.98 -22.41 -9.42
N HIS A 425 -16.20 -22.43 -8.94
CA HIS A 425 -16.72 -21.44 -8.00
C HIS A 425 -16.28 -21.82 -6.59
N PRO A 426 -15.86 -20.87 -5.74
CA PRO A 426 -15.52 -21.11 -4.34
C PRO A 426 -16.72 -21.55 -3.51
#